data_4c45aaaa92c042e80943e8bc750e5f47
#
_entry.id   4c45aaaa92c042e80943e8bc750e5f47
#
_cell.length_a   1.000
_cell.length_b   1.000
_cell.length_c   1.000
_cell.angle_alpha   90.00
_cell.angle_beta   90.00
_cell.angle_gamma   90.00
#
_symmetry.space_group_name_H-M   'P 1'
#
loop_
_entity.id
_entity.type
_entity.pdbx_description
1 polymer ?
#
loop_
_entity_poly.entity_id
_entity_poly.type
_entity_poly.pdbx_seq_one_letter_code
_entity_poly.pdbx_strand_id
1 'polypeptide(L)'
;MNLRSLFAAFYSIYLSVLGVLFKPVKPKNHLTLLVSFEENAQALIRSYKAHAESLSYEVTVLYTRHAVSLKKELEGVGSFYVNEKHPLHLLKAVLILFKSKVVITDNYFLMTSVLNRRPQTTCIQVWHANGSLKKFGLEDVTNQNRPASDISRFKKVYRSFDFVTVGSDAMADVFKKSFGIRDGQLLKTGVPLTDVYYEEHKPELKHKWPKKIILYAPTFRDYDMQSFRLPFTEEQLTNALNGEYMLLVKLHPAVLQHISASFESELIKNVSDMRLHDLLKAADILITDYSSVPFEFALLNKPIFFFTYDLEEYDQKRGLIDNYTSVIPGKACHDSEALLEEMTKKPFRAEEMKRFSDKWNMYSDGNSSEALLKFAETKMKNCAEAPA
;
A
#
# COMPACT_ATOMS: atom_id res chain seq x y z
N MET A 1 1.06 -25.64 -21.11
CA MET A 1 0.62 -24.90 -19.91
C MET A 1 1.74 -25.03 -18.90
N ASN A 2 2.30 -23.91 -18.40
CA ASN A 2 3.39 -24.00 -17.42
C ASN A 2 2.84 -24.35 -16.01
N LEU A 3 3.71 -24.83 -15.12
CA LEU A 3 3.35 -25.29 -13.76
C LEU A 3 2.58 -24.22 -12.96
N ARG A 4 2.92 -22.93 -13.16
CA ARG A 4 2.26 -21.79 -12.51
C ARG A 4 0.80 -21.65 -12.96
N SER A 5 0.53 -21.78 -14.26
CA SER A 5 -0.84 -21.70 -14.81
C SER A 5 -1.71 -22.87 -14.33
N LEU A 6 -1.11 -24.08 -14.21
CA LEU A 6 -1.80 -25.25 -13.68
C LEU A 6 -2.19 -25.04 -12.22
N PHE A 7 -1.24 -24.61 -11.38
CA PHE A 7 -1.50 -24.29 -9.97
C PHE A 7 -2.62 -23.24 -9.82
N ALA A 8 -2.57 -22.16 -10.60
CA ALA A 8 -3.59 -21.11 -10.54
C ALA A 8 -4.98 -21.61 -10.99
N ALA A 9 -5.04 -22.56 -11.92
CA ALA A 9 -6.31 -23.21 -12.31
C ALA A 9 -6.86 -24.07 -11.18
N PHE A 10 -6.05 -24.96 -10.59
CA PHE A 10 -6.44 -25.76 -9.43
C PHE A 10 -6.88 -24.89 -8.25
N TYR A 11 -6.13 -23.84 -7.94
CA TYR A 11 -6.48 -22.89 -6.90
C TYR A 11 -7.87 -22.25 -7.15
N SER A 12 -8.13 -21.83 -8.38
CA SER A 12 -9.43 -21.25 -8.76
C SER A 12 -10.59 -22.26 -8.64
N ILE A 13 -10.36 -23.52 -9.05
CA ILE A 13 -11.36 -24.60 -8.94
C ILE A 13 -11.63 -24.89 -7.46
N TYR A 14 -10.58 -25.03 -6.65
CA TYR A 14 -10.71 -25.30 -5.22
C TYR A 14 -11.52 -24.20 -4.51
N LEU A 15 -11.20 -22.93 -4.78
CA LEU A 15 -11.99 -21.81 -4.26
C LEU A 15 -13.46 -21.85 -4.70
N SER A 16 -13.73 -22.25 -5.95
CA SER A 16 -15.10 -22.36 -6.45
C SER A 16 -15.87 -23.46 -5.71
N VAL A 17 -15.22 -24.60 -5.44
CA VAL A 17 -15.81 -25.69 -4.64
C VAL A 17 -16.10 -25.22 -3.21
N LEU A 18 -15.15 -24.54 -2.56
CA LEU A 18 -15.35 -23.98 -1.22
C LEU A 18 -16.49 -22.95 -1.19
N GLY A 19 -16.59 -22.11 -2.23
CA GLY A 19 -17.66 -21.13 -2.39
C GLY A 19 -19.05 -21.77 -2.45
N VAL A 20 -19.17 -22.95 -3.09
CA VAL A 20 -20.43 -23.72 -3.11
C VAL A 20 -20.67 -24.41 -1.76
N LEU A 21 -19.64 -25.06 -1.21
CA LEU A 21 -19.71 -25.78 0.07
C LEU A 21 -20.17 -24.89 1.23
N PHE A 22 -19.63 -23.67 1.29
CA PHE A 22 -19.93 -22.72 2.39
C PHE A 22 -21.12 -21.79 2.10
N LYS A 23 -21.79 -21.92 0.96
CA LYS A 23 -22.97 -21.10 0.62
C LYS A 23 -24.04 -21.08 1.73
N PRO A 24 -24.35 -22.20 2.44
CA PRO A 24 -25.34 -22.21 3.51
C PRO A 24 -24.89 -21.51 4.81
N VAL A 25 -23.59 -21.19 4.95
CA VAL A 25 -23.09 -20.54 6.18
C VAL A 25 -23.69 -19.16 6.30
N LYS A 26 -24.38 -18.89 7.40
CA LYS A 26 -24.94 -17.56 7.70
C LYS A 26 -23.86 -16.65 8.29
N PRO A 27 -23.66 -15.41 7.77
CA PRO A 27 -22.72 -14.48 8.35
C PRO A 27 -23.22 -13.94 9.68
N LYS A 28 -22.27 -13.64 10.56
CA LYS A 28 -22.50 -13.02 11.87
C LYS A 28 -22.03 -11.56 11.85
N ASN A 29 -22.31 -10.82 12.90
CA ASN A 29 -21.69 -9.51 13.14
C ASN A 29 -20.19 -9.68 13.39
N HIS A 30 -19.46 -9.84 12.34
CA HIS A 30 -18.03 -10.16 12.35
C HIS A 30 -17.35 -9.45 11.19
N LEU A 31 -16.22 -8.81 11.50
CA LEU A 31 -15.34 -8.16 10.55
C LEU A 31 -14.10 -9.03 10.33
N THR A 32 -13.75 -9.30 9.10
CA THR A 32 -12.47 -9.92 8.76
C THR A 32 -11.55 -8.91 8.06
N LEU A 33 -10.35 -8.73 8.61
CA LEU A 33 -9.25 -8.06 7.90
C LEU A 33 -8.44 -9.14 7.17
N LEU A 34 -8.38 -9.10 5.86
CA LEU A 34 -7.57 -10.00 5.02
C LEU A 34 -6.40 -9.21 4.44
N VAL A 35 -5.19 -9.42 4.98
CA VAL A 35 -4.08 -8.50 4.78
C VAL A 35 -2.78 -9.16 4.35
N SER A 36 -2.04 -8.47 3.51
CA SER A 36 -0.67 -8.79 3.10
C SER A 36 0.32 -7.66 3.36
N PHE A 37 -0.16 -6.48 3.77
CA PHE A 37 0.64 -5.33 4.19
C PHE A 37 0.24 -4.95 5.61
N GLU A 38 1.18 -4.42 6.39
CA GLU A 38 0.92 -4.18 7.81
C GLU A 38 0.29 -2.82 8.10
N GLU A 39 0.53 -1.82 7.26
CA GLU A 39 0.26 -0.42 7.54
C GLU A 39 -1.24 -0.14 7.79
N ASN A 40 -2.11 -0.48 6.84
CA ASN A 40 -3.55 -0.33 7.02
C ASN A 40 -4.10 -1.19 8.17
N ALA A 41 -3.57 -2.42 8.28
CA ALA A 41 -4.00 -3.33 9.33
C ALA A 41 -3.65 -2.81 10.72
N GLN A 42 -2.45 -2.24 10.91
CA GLN A 42 -2.04 -1.63 12.18
C GLN A 42 -2.97 -0.49 12.58
N ALA A 43 -3.25 0.44 11.64
CA ALA A 43 -4.14 1.56 11.89
C ALA A 43 -5.55 1.09 12.28
N LEU A 44 -6.13 0.15 11.53
CA LEU A 44 -7.44 -0.42 11.80
C LEU A 44 -7.48 -1.19 13.12
N ILE A 45 -6.46 -1.98 13.45
CA ILE A 45 -6.37 -2.74 14.72
C ILE A 45 -6.27 -1.78 15.90
N ARG A 46 -5.46 -0.72 15.82
CA ARG A 46 -5.36 0.30 16.86
C ARG A 46 -6.69 1.00 17.10
N SER A 47 -7.33 1.46 16.01
CA SER A 47 -8.65 2.10 16.08
C SER A 47 -9.71 1.15 16.63
N TYR A 48 -9.72 -0.13 16.22
CA TYR A 48 -10.61 -1.14 16.78
C TYR A 48 -10.40 -1.32 18.29
N LYS A 49 -9.14 -1.47 18.76
CA LYS A 49 -8.83 -1.66 20.18
C LYS A 49 -9.23 -0.45 21.03
N ALA A 50 -9.02 0.76 20.50
CA ALA A 50 -9.41 1.99 21.19
C ALA A 50 -10.93 2.10 21.42
N HIS A 51 -11.75 1.45 20.59
CA HIS A 51 -13.22 1.53 20.66
C HIS A 51 -13.89 0.17 20.95
N ALA A 52 -13.12 -0.87 21.30
CA ALA A 52 -13.58 -2.25 21.40
C ALA A 52 -14.80 -2.43 22.33
N GLU A 53 -14.88 -1.68 23.44
CA GLU A 53 -16.00 -1.76 24.38
C GLU A 53 -17.33 -1.21 23.82
N SER A 54 -17.26 -0.32 22.84
CA SER A 54 -18.45 0.27 22.19
C SER A 54 -18.89 -0.46 20.93
N LEU A 55 -18.06 -1.35 20.39
CA LEU A 55 -18.33 -2.05 19.14
C LEU A 55 -19.13 -3.35 19.37
N SER A 56 -20.15 -3.57 18.56
CA SER A 56 -21.05 -4.72 18.64
C SER A 56 -20.65 -5.90 17.75
N TYR A 57 -19.38 -5.97 17.34
CA TYR A 57 -18.87 -7.00 16.43
C TYR A 57 -17.44 -7.45 16.82
N GLU A 58 -17.10 -8.66 16.45
CA GLU A 58 -15.76 -9.23 16.62
C GLU A 58 -14.92 -9.01 15.37
N VAL A 59 -13.59 -8.90 15.56
CA VAL A 59 -12.62 -8.78 14.47
C VAL A 59 -11.73 -10.01 14.43
N THR A 60 -11.49 -10.53 13.22
CA THR A 60 -10.44 -11.54 12.95
C THR A 60 -9.51 -11.03 11.84
N VAL A 61 -8.21 -11.14 12.07
CA VAL A 61 -7.18 -10.78 11.09
C VAL A 61 -6.65 -12.03 10.42
N LEU A 62 -6.87 -12.14 9.12
CA LEU A 62 -6.25 -13.13 8.25
C LEU A 62 -5.01 -12.50 7.63
N TYR A 63 -3.82 -12.93 8.00
CA TYR A 63 -2.58 -12.33 7.52
C TYR A 63 -1.69 -13.32 6.79
N THR A 64 -1.01 -12.85 5.74
CA THR A 64 -0.08 -13.65 4.95
C THR A 64 1.35 -13.51 5.46
N ARG A 65 2.29 -14.22 4.81
CA ARG A 65 3.72 -14.18 5.14
C ARG A 65 4.33 -12.77 5.11
N HIS A 66 3.78 -11.86 4.33
CA HIS A 66 4.29 -10.50 4.18
C HIS A 66 3.85 -9.56 5.32
N ALA A 67 2.85 -9.97 6.10
CA ALA A 67 2.34 -9.22 7.25
C ALA A 67 2.58 -9.95 8.60
N VAL A 68 3.62 -10.78 8.68
CA VAL A 68 3.96 -11.55 9.91
C VAL A 68 4.38 -10.64 11.07
N SER A 69 4.93 -9.47 10.78
CA SER A 69 5.27 -8.42 11.74
C SER A 69 4.08 -7.95 12.58
N LEU A 70 2.84 -8.04 12.02
CA LEU A 70 1.60 -7.74 12.74
C LEU A 70 1.38 -8.58 14.02
N LYS A 71 2.04 -9.73 14.18
CA LYS A 71 1.83 -10.60 15.35
C LYS A 71 1.89 -9.87 16.68
N LYS A 72 2.74 -8.86 16.79
CA LYS A 72 2.87 -8.05 18.02
C LYS A 72 1.62 -7.19 18.28
N GLU A 73 0.91 -6.79 17.23
CA GLU A 73 -0.29 -5.96 17.30
C GLU A 73 -1.58 -6.79 17.49
N LEU A 74 -1.49 -8.13 17.29
CA LEU A 74 -2.67 -9.03 17.29
C LEU A 74 -3.07 -9.53 18.68
N GLU A 75 -2.38 -9.15 19.74
CA GLU A 75 -2.77 -9.52 21.10
C GLU A 75 -4.19 -9.01 21.41
N GLY A 76 -5.05 -9.90 21.91
CA GLY A 76 -6.46 -9.59 22.16
C GLY A 76 -7.37 -9.54 20.91
N VAL A 77 -6.84 -9.80 19.72
CA VAL A 77 -7.62 -9.85 18.47
C VAL A 77 -7.54 -11.24 17.86
N GLY A 78 -8.68 -11.77 17.41
CA GLY A 78 -8.71 -13.04 16.70
C GLY A 78 -7.80 -13.00 15.45
N SER A 79 -6.96 -14.01 15.27
CA SER A 79 -6.04 -13.99 14.13
C SER A 79 -5.75 -15.37 13.57
N PHE A 80 -5.44 -15.44 12.27
CA PHE A 80 -5.05 -16.67 11.59
C PHE A 80 -4.06 -16.40 10.46
N TYR A 81 -2.91 -17.08 10.48
CA TYR A 81 -1.94 -17.04 9.41
C TYR A 81 -2.41 -17.83 8.20
N VAL A 82 -2.45 -17.20 7.04
CA VAL A 82 -2.89 -17.80 5.78
C VAL A 82 -1.68 -18.07 4.88
N ASN A 83 -1.41 -19.37 4.67
CA ASN A 83 -0.55 -19.81 3.59
C ASN A 83 -1.43 -20.20 2.41
N GLU A 84 -1.45 -19.38 1.36
CA GLU A 84 -2.31 -19.60 0.18
C GLU A 84 -1.97 -20.85 -0.63
N LYS A 85 -0.80 -21.46 -0.38
CA LYS A 85 -0.42 -22.75 -0.99
C LYS A 85 -0.91 -23.96 -0.20
N HIS A 86 -1.48 -23.76 1.00
CA HIS A 86 -1.92 -24.85 1.88
C HIS A 86 -3.46 -24.99 1.85
N PRO A 87 -4.02 -26.10 1.34
CA PRO A 87 -5.46 -26.26 1.14
C PRO A 87 -6.29 -26.07 2.41
N LEU A 88 -5.83 -26.58 3.55
CA LEU A 88 -6.55 -26.44 4.84
C LEU A 88 -6.55 -24.98 5.35
N HIS A 89 -5.47 -24.19 5.07
CA HIS A 89 -5.46 -22.77 5.39
C HIS A 89 -6.48 -22.03 4.54
N LEU A 90 -6.59 -22.35 3.25
CA LEU A 90 -7.61 -21.78 2.35
C LEU A 90 -9.02 -22.13 2.79
N LEU A 91 -9.26 -23.40 3.14
CA LEU A 91 -10.56 -23.85 3.65
C LEU A 91 -10.97 -23.05 4.88
N LYS A 92 -10.07 -22.92 5.87
CA LYS A 92 -10.34 -22.16 7.09
C LYS A 92 -10.52 -20.66 6.80
N ALA A 93 -9.68 -20.08 5.95
CA ALA A 93 -9.78 -18.66 5.57
C ALA A 93 -11.12 -18.37 4.87
N VAL A 94 -11.51 -19.17 3.86
CA VAL A 94 -12.79 -19.00 3.16
C VAL A 94 -13.98 -19.18 4.11
N LEU A 95 -13.92 -20.15 5.04
CA LEU A 95 -14.97 -20.30 6.06
C LEU A 95 -15.11 -19.06 6.95
N ILE A 96 -13.98 -18.43 7.34
CA ILE A 96 -13.99 -17.18 8.12
C ILE A 96 -14.59 -16.06 7.28
N LEU A 97 -14.21 -15.90 6.00
CA LEU A 97 -14.81 -14.91 5.10
C LEU A 97 -16.33 -15.10 5.00
N PHE A 98 -16.81 -16.36 4.91
CA PHE A 98 -18.23 -16.66 4.84
C PHE A 98 -19.00 -16.41 6.14
N LYS A 99 -18.31 -16.43 7.27
CA LYS A 99 -18.90 -16.08 8.58
C LYS A 99 -18.97 -14.58 8.82
N SER A 100 -18.34 -13.76 7.99
CA SER A 100 -18.23 -12.32 8.19
C SER A 100 -19.26 -11.54 7.38
N LYS A 101 -19.90 -10.55 7.98
CA LYS A 101 -20.73 -9.58 7.27
C LYS A 101 -19.90 -8.54 6.52
N VAL A 102 -18.69 -8.24 7.03
CA VAL A 102 -17.77 -7.31 6.38
C VAL A 102 -16.38 -7.93 6.27
N VAL A 103 -15.78 -7.80 5.11
CA VAL A 103 -14.39 -8.17 4.82
C VAL A 103 -13.68 -6.92 4.33
N ILE A 104 -12.60 -6.53 5.00
CA ILE A 104 -11.70 -5.46 4.54
C ILE A 104 -10.42 -6.13 4.05
N THR A 105 -9.95 -5.74 2.86
CA THR A 105 -8.74 -6.30 2.27
C THR A 105 -7.82 -5.21 1.72
N ASP A 106 -6.51 -5.43 1.79
CA ASP A 106 -5.49 -4.49 1.33
C ASP A 106 -4.84 -4.87 -0.01
N ASN A 107 -5.23 -6.04 -0.55
CA ASN A 107 -4.65 -6.56 -1.79
C ASN A 107 -5.72 -7.31 -2.61
N TYR A 108 -5.38 -7.73 -3.84
CA TYR A 108 -6.26 -8.55 -4.69
C TYR A 108 -6.05 -10.04 -4.45
N PHE A 109 -6.54 -10.53 -3.34
CA PHE A 109 -6.54 -11.97 -3.05
C PHE A 109 -7.57 -12.71 -3.90
N LEU A 110 -7.15 -13.76 -4.59
CA LEU A 110 -8.08 -14.55 -5.40
C LEU A 110 -9.21 -15.17 -4.56
N MET A 111 -8.97 -15.41 -3.27
CA MET A 111 -9.98 -15.95 -2.37
C MET A 111 -11.16 -15.01 -2.14
N THR A 112 -11.02 -13.67 -2.32
CA THR A 112 -12.17 -12.77 -2.23
C THR A 112 -13.20 -12.98 -3.34
N SER A 113 -12.79 -13.57 -4.46
CA SER A 113 -13.69 -13.87 -5.58
C SER A 113 -14.84 -14.80 -5.23
N VAL A 114 -14.75 -15.57 -4.12
CA VAL A 114 -15.85 -16.40 -3.61
C VAL A 114 -17.03 -15.57 -3.10
N LEU A 115 -16.77 -14.28 -2.77
CA LEU A 115 -17.77 -13.33 -2.27
C LEU A 115 -18.65 -12.72 -3.36
N ASN A 116 -18.28 -12.84 -4.64
CA ASN A 116 -19.02 -12.28 -5.78
C ASN A 116 -20.52 -12.65 -5.86
N ARG A 117 -20.93 -13.71 -5.20
CA ARG A 117 -22.32 -14.19 -5.17
C ARG A 117 -22.88 -14.26 -3.76
N ARG A 118 -22.37 -13.40 -2.87
CA ARG A 118 -22.72 -13.40 -1.46
C ARG A 118 -23.16 -12.02 -0.99
N PRO A 119 -24.43 -11.64 -1.25
CA PRO A 119 -24.94 -10.30 -0.94
C PRO A 119 -24.97 -9.98 0.56
N GLN A 120 -24.87 -11.01 1.43
CA GLN A 120 -24.85 -10.82 2.87
C GLN A 120 -23.45 -10.45 3.42
N THR A 121 -22.41 -10.39 2.57
CA THR A 121 -21.05 -10.03 2.97
C THR A 121 -20.57 -8.87 2.12
N THR A 122 -20.25 -7.75 2.74
CA THR A 122 -19.68 -6.57 2.09
C THR A 122 -18.14 -6.69 2.05
N CYS A 123 -17.56 -6.60 0.86
CA CYS A 123 -16.11 -6.61 0.66
C CYS A 123 -15.59 -5.20 0.36
N ILE A 124 -14.68 -4.70 1.19
CA ILE A 124 -14.10 -3.36 1.09
C ILE A 124 -12.60 -3.48 0.80
N GLN A 125 -12.14 -2.87 -0.29
CA GLN A 125 -10.73 -2.75 -0.62
C GLN A 125 -10.16 -1.46 -0.04
N VAL A 126 -9.08 -1.55 0.75
CA VAL A 126 -8.36 -0.36 1.26
C VAL A 126 -7.07 -0.08 0.50
N TRP A 127 -6.64 -1.03 -0.35
CA TRP A 127 -5.36 -0.99 -1.05
C TRP A 127 -4.19 -0.92 -0.05
N HIS A 128 -2.98 -0.69 -0.54
CA HIS A 128 -1.75 -0.60 0.26
C HIS A 128 -0.92 0.63 -0.13
N ALA A 129 -1.57 1.65 -0.67
CA ALA A 129 -0.96 2.90 -1.07
C ALA A 129 -2.01 4.00 -1.13
N ASN A 130 -1.65 5.22 -0.75
CA ASN A 130 -2.57 6.35 -0.75
C ASN A 130 -2.69 7.04 -2.12
N GLY A 131 -1.77 6.75 -3.03
CA GLY A 131 -1.76 7.24 -4.40
C GLY A 131 -0.98 6.31 -5.32
N SER A 132 -0.93 6.60 -6.62
CA SER A 132 -0.12 5.84 -7.57
C SER A 132 0.45 6.73 -8.66
N LEU A 133 1.74 6.56 -8.92
CA LEU A 133 2.45 7.10 -10.07
C LEU A 133 2.60 6.07 -11.20
N LYS A 134 2.08 4.85 -11.01
CA LYS A 134 2.21 3.72 -11.94
C LYS A 134 0.84 3.24 -12.39
N LYS A 135 0.77 2.73 -13.61
CA LYS A 135 -0.36 1.95 -14.09
C LYS A 135 -0.37 0.57 -13.43
N PHE A 136 -1.53 0.11 -12.99
CA PHE A 136 -1.69 -1.20 -12.37
C PHE A 136 -3.09 -1.78 -12.61
N GLY A 137 -3.33 -2.99 -12.16
CA GLY A 137 -4.62 -3.63 -12.33
C GLY A 137 -4.97 -3.87 -13.79
N LEU A 138 -6.10 -3.36 -14.26
CA LEU A 138 -6.52 -3.49 -15.67
C LEU A 138 -5.68 -2.64 -16.63
N GLU A 139 -5.05 -1.58 -16.12
CA GLU A 139 -4.17 -0.69 -16.91
C GLU A 139 -2.71 -1.15 -16.93
N ASP A 140 -2.34 -2.20 -16.16
CA ASP A 140 -0.96 -2.73 -16.12
C ASP A 140 -0.50 -3.10 -17.53
N VAL A 141 0.56 -2.45 -18.01
CA VAL A 141 1.10 -2.67 -19.37
C VAL A 141 1.53 -4.13 -19.61
N THR A 142 1.90 -4.84 -18.54
CA THR A 142 2.26 -6.27 -18.64
C THR A 142 1.07 -7.17 -18.98
N ASN A 143 -0.17 -6.68 -18.88
CA ASN A 143 -1.37 -7.42 -19.24
C ASN A 143 -1.40 -7.83 -20.72
N GLN A 144 -0.71 -7.10 -21.60
CA GLN A 144 -0.59 -7.44 -23.01
C GLN A 144 0.08 -8.79 -23.23
N ASN A 145 0.96 -9.21 -22.31
CA ASN A 145 1.71 -10.46 -22.38
C ASN A 145 1.15 -11.55 -21.43
N ARG A 146 0.03 -11.26 -20.74
CA ARG A 146 -0.57 -12.21 -19.79
C ARG A 146 -1.62 -13.12 -20.48
N PRO A 147 -1.71 -14.38 -20.10
CA PRO A 147 -2.80 -15.24 -20.54
C PRO A 147 -4.18 -14.66 -20.20
N ALA A 148 -5.16 -14.79 -21.09
CA ALA A 148 -6.53 -14.34 -20.86
C ALA A 148 -7.15 -14.92 -19.58
N SER A 149 -6.73 -16.11 -19.17
CA SER A 149 -7.14 -16.75 -17.90
C SER A 149 -6.68 -15.95 -16.66
N ASP A 150 -5.50 -15.30 -16.71
CA ASP A 150 -4.99 -14.49 -15.61
C ASP A 150 -5.80 -13.20 -15.50
N ILE A 151 -6.04 -12.53 -16.63
CA ILE A 151 -6.89 -11.33 -16.69
C ILE A 151 -8.31 -11.66 -16.19
N SER A 152 -8.87 -12.82 -16.55
CA SER A 152 -10.18 -13.27 -16.05
C SER A 152 -10.17 -13.44 -14.53
N ARG A 153 -9.10 -13.97 -13.94
CA ARG A 153 -8.95 -14.10 -12.47
C ARG A 153 -8.90 -12.73 -11.79
N PHE A 154 -8.12 -11.77 -12.31
CA PHE A 154 -8.09 -10.42 -11.78
C PHE A 154 -9.46 -9.76 -11.81
N LYS A 155 -10.17 -9.84 -12.95
CA LYS A 155 -11.54 -9.32 -13.07
C LYS A 155 -12.51 -9.95 -12.06
N LYS A 156 -12.33 -11.25 -11.72
CA LYS A 156 -13.16 -11.90 -10.68
C LYS A 156 -12.89 -11.30 -9.29
N VAL A 157 -11.62 -10.99 -8.99
CA VAL A 157 -11.27 -10.34 -7.72
C VAL A 157 -11.84 -8.93 -7.67
N TYR A 158 -11.65 -8.11 -8.71
CA TYR A 158 -12.14 -6.73 -8.72
C TYR A 158 -13.68 -6.64 -8.61
N ARG A 159 -14.40 -7.62 -9.17
CA ARG A 159 -15.86 -7.72 -9.00
C ARG A 159 -16.30 -8.03 -7.57
N SER A 160 -15.41 -8.54 -6.72
CA SER A 160 -15.72 -8.78 -5.31
C SER A 160 -15.64 -7.52 -4.44
N PHE A 161 -15.11 -6.43 -4.95
CA PHE A 161 -15.04 -5.18 -4.22
C PHE A 161 -16.38 -4.44 -4.31
N ASP A 162 -17.15 -4.49 -3.23
CA ASP A 162 -18.39 -3.71 -3.11
C ASP A 162 -18.04 -2.23 -2.92
N PHE A 163 -16.94 -1.96 -2.18
CA PHE A 163 -16.43 -0.62 -1.94
C PHE A 163 -14.90 -0.58 -2.00
N VAL A 164 -14.37 0.60 -2.32
CA VAL A 164 -12.92 0.90 -2.33
C VAL A 164 -12.70 2.23 -1.63
N THR A 165 -11.84 2.26 -0.61
CA THR A 165 -11.47 3.52 0.07
C THR A 165 -10.56 4.36 -0.79
N VAL A 166 -10.73 5.66 -0.75
CA VAL A 166 -9.92 6.62 -1.50
C VAL A 166 -9.48 7.77 -0.61
N GLY A 167 -8.21 8.19 -0.77
CA GLY A 167 -7.66 9.38 -0.12
C GLY A 167 -8.03 10.67 -0.86
N SER A 168 -8.49 10.58 -2.13
CA SER A 168 -8.81 11.74 -2.96
C SER A 168 -9.63 11.36 -4.19
N ASP A 169 -10.18 12.36 -4.88
CA ASP A 169 -10.79 12.18 -6.21
C ASP A 169 -9.75 11.80 -7.27
N ALA A 170 -8.51 12.27 -7.13
CA ALA A 170 -7.44 11.86 -8.02
C ALA A 170 -7.16 10.34 -7.94
N MET A 171 -7.13 9.77 -6.73
CA MET A 171 -6.98 8.33 -6.56
C MET A 171 -8.24 7.55 -6.96
N ALA A 172 -9.43 8.14 -6.77
CA ALA A 172 -10.69 7.57 -7.24
C ALA A 172 -10.67 7.34 -8.77
N ASP A 173 -10.19 8.30 -9.53
CA ASP A 173 -10.07 8.19 -10.99
C ASP A 173 -9.06 7.09 -11.41
N VAL A 174 -7.97 6.93 -10.67
CA VAL A 174 -7.04 5.81 -10.86
C VAL A 174 -7.73 4.47 -10.62
N PHE A 175 -8.45 4.32 -9.50
CA PHE A 175 -9.12 3.05 -9.19
C PHE A 175 -10.27 2.72 -10.13
N LYS A 176 -11.04 3.72 -10.64
CA LYS A 176 -12.05 3.48 -11.67
C LYS A 176 -11.47 2.80 -12.90
N LYS A 177 -10.29 3.23 -13.34
CA LYS A 177 -9.60 2.63 -14.48
C LYS A 177 -8.95 1.28 -14.12
N SER A 178 -8.20 1.24 -13.01
CA SER A 178 -7.40 0.08 -12.63
C SER A 178 -8.23 -1.12 -12.16
N PHE A 179 -9.36 -0.90 -11.50
CA PHE A 179 -10.25 -1.96 -11.00
C PHE A 179 -11.56 -2.08 -11.77
N GLY A 180 -11.91 -1.10 -12.60
CA GLY A 180 -13.17 -1.07 -13.33
C GLY A 180 -14.38 -0.81 -12.42
N ILE A 181 -14.19 -0.10 -11.32
CA ILE A 181 -15.23 0.26 -10.35
C ILE A 181 -16.00 1.52 -10.76
N ARG A 182 -17.14 1.76 -10.12
CA ARG A 182 -18.04 2.90 -10.38
C ARG A 182 -18.04 3.86 -9.20
N ASP A 183 -18.53 5.08 -9.40
CA ASP A 183 -18.58 6.11 -8.35
C ASP A 183 -19.32 5.65 -7.09
N GLY A 184 -20.41 4.88 -7.20
CA GLY A 184 -21.14 4.34 -6.05
C GLY A 184 -20.37 3.32 -5.20
N GLN A 185 -19.21 2.85 -5.65
CA GLN A 185 -18.32 1.95 -4.93
C GLN A 185 -17.18 2.69 -4.20
N LEU A 186 -17.07 4.00 -4.38
CA LEU A 186 -16.00 4.80 -3.77
C LEU A 186 -16.37 5.19 -2.35
N LEU A 187 -15.48 4.92 -1.39
CA LEU A 187 -15.57 5.39 -0.01
C LEU A 187 -14.57 6.52 0.20
N LYS A 188 -15.08 7.73 0.33
CA LYS A 188 -14.31 8.96 0.54
C LYS A 188 -13.99 9.15 2.03
N THR A 189 -13.39 8.13 2.66
CA THR A 189 -13.04 8.10 4.08
C THR A 189 -11.59 8.41 4.37
N GLY A 190 -10.79 8.70 3.33
CA GLY A 190 -9.34 8.61 3.46
C GLY A 190 -8.86 7.15 3.47
N VAL A 191 -7.58 6.95 3.63
CA VAL A 191 -6.94 5.62 3.67
C VAL A 191 -6.33 5.41 5.04
N PRO A 192 -6.65 4.29 5.76
CA PRO A 192 -6.21 4.06 7.13
C PRO A 192 -4.72 4.24 7.39
N LEU A 193 -3.86 3.82 6.45
CA LEU A 193 -2.40 3.96 6.58
C LEU A 193 -1.92 5.41 6.74
N THR A 194 -2.76 6.40 6.36
CA THR A 194 -2.40 7.83 6.49
C THR A 194 -2.59 8.38 7.89
N ASP A 195 -3.39 7.73 8.74
CA ASP A 195 -3.72 8.24 10.08
C ASP A 195 -2.48 8.46 10.95
N VAL A 196 -1.46 7.60 10.78
CA VAL A 196 -0.19 7.67 11.53
C VAL A 196 0.57 8.99 11.34
N TYR A 197 0.31 9.72 10.26
CA TYR A 197 0.97 11.01 9.97
C TYR A 197 0.31 12.19 10.67
N TYR A 198 -0.89 11.99 11.24
CA TYR A 198 -1.62 12.98 12.06
C TYR A 198 -1.40 12.77 13.57
N GLU A 199 -0.84 11.61 13.97
CA GLU A 199 -0.46 11.37 15.37
C GLU A 199 0.73 12.27 15.76
N GLU A 200 0.80 12.67 17.04
CA GLU A 200 1.96 13.40 17.57
C GLU A 200 3.26 12.64 17.29
N HIS A 201 4.19 13.32 16.66
CA HIS A 201 5.47 12.72 16.30
C HIS A 201 6.36 12.58 17.53
N LYS A 202 6.58 11.36 17.99
CA LYS A 202 7.66 11.07 18.93
C LYS A 202 8.98 11.07 18.17
N PRO A 203 9.90 11.98 18.46
CA PRO A 203 11.13 12.13 17.67
C PRO A 203 12.20 11.08 17.98
N GLU A 204 11.86 9.97 18.64
CA GLU A 204 12.81 8.95 19.10
C GLU A 204 13.75 8.45 18.00
N LEU A 205 13.23 8.26 16.78
CA LEU A 205 14.05 7.83 15.66
C LEU A 205 14.95 8.94 15.10
N LYS A 206 14.49 10.20 15.15
CA LYS A 206 15.26 11.35 14.67
C LYS A 206 16.52 11.58 15.50
N HIS A 207 16.47 11.30 16.80
CA HIS A 207 17.62 11.42 17.71
C HIS A 207 18.66 10.31 17.54
N LYS A 208 18.33 9.25 16.83
CA LYS A 208 19.30 8.18 16.52
C LYS A 208 20.43 8.64 15.61
N TRP A 209 20.18 9.70 14.83
CA TRP A 209 21.08 10.15 13.79
C TRP A 209 21.64 11.55 14.12
N PRO A 210 22.96 11.80 14.01
CA PRO A 210 23.58 13.05 14.42
C PRO A 210 23.34 14.23 13.46
N LYS A 211 22.80 13.95 12.26
CA LYS A 211 22.60 14.93 11.19
C LYS A 211 21.14 14.94 10.70
N LYS A 212 20.80 15.94 9.89
CA LYS A 212 19.53 15.92 9.14
C LYS A 212 19.47 14.71 8.21
N ILE A 213 18.29 14.19 8.00
CA ILE A 213 18.06 12.93 7.29
C ILE A 213 17.51 13.17 5.89
N ILE A 214 18.24 12.72 4.89
CA ILE A 214 17.71 12.47 3.55
C ILE A 214 17.33 10.99 3.49
N LEU A 215 16.07 10.67 3.29
CA LEU A 215 15.62 9.30 3.04
C LEU A 215 15.56 9.06 1.54
N TYR A 216 16.32 8.10 1.04
CA TYR A 216 16.22 7.61 -0.32
C TYR A 216 15.43 6.30 -0.34
N ALA A 217 14.24 6.33 -0.92
CA ALA A 217 13.32 5.19 -1.02
C ALA A 217 12.92 4.95 -2.49
N PRO A 218 13.79 4.31 -3.30
CA PRO A 218 13.50 4.06 -4.70
C PRO A 218 12.52 2.90 -4.90
N THR A 219 11.80 2.94 -6.02
CA THR A 219 10.98 1.83 -6.48
C THR A 219 11.84 0.61 -6.84
N PHE A 220 11.38 -0.55 -6.51
CA PHE A 220 11.95 -1.82 -6.92
C PHE A 220 11.78 -2.05 -8.44
N ARG A 221 12.91 -2.40 -9.14
CA ARG A 221 12.93 -2.81 -10.55
C ARG A 221 12.98 -4.33 -10.61
N ASP A 222 11.82 -4.97 -10.80
CA ASP A 222 11.74 -6.44 -10.87
C ASP A 222 12.25 -7.01 -12.21
N TYR A 223 12.46 -6.16 -13.21
CA TYR A 223 13.05 -6.51 -14.51
C TYR A 223 14.58 -6.34 -14.52
N ASP A 224 15.15 -5.57 -13.61
CA ASP A 224 16.59 -5.39 -13.43
C ASP A 224 16.94 -5.12 -11.95
N MET A 225 17.22 -6.20 -11.22
CA MET A 225 17.53 -6.14 -9.79
C MET A 225 18.92 -5.58 -9.49
N GLN A 226 19.76 -5.39 -10.50
CA GLN A 226 21.13 -4.89 -10.36
C GLN A 226 21.26 -3.40 -10.69
N SER A 227 20.21 -2.77 -11.24
CA SER A 227 20.24 -1.37 -11.71
C SER A 227 20.14 -0.33 -10.59
N PHE A 228 20.29 -0.73 -9.33
CA PHE A 228 20.31 0.21 -8.21
C PHE A 228 21.40 1.26 -8.34
N ARG A 229 21.03 2.53 -8.25
CA ARG A 229 21.94 3.67 -8.23
C ARG A 229 21.71 4.53 -7.00
N LEU A 230 22.78 4.92 -6.33
CA LEU A 230 22.74 5.95 -5.30
C LEU A 230 22.52 7.32 -5.94
N PRO A 231 21.73 8.21 -5.32
CA PRO A 231 21.56 9.58 -5.81
C PRO A 231 22.83 10.41 -5.63
N PHE A 232 23.65 10.09 -4.62
CA PHE A 232 24.88 10.83 -4.26
C PHE A 232 26.00 9.93 -3.81
N THR A 233 27.23 10.39 -4.02
CA THR A 233 28.43 9.91 -3.33
C THR A 233 28.55 10.61 -1.97
N GLU A 234 29.38 10.10 -1.07
CA GLU A 234 29.68 10.74 0.22
C GLU A 234 30.37 12.11 0.03
N GLU A 235 31.24 12.22 -0.98
CA GLU A 235 31.89 13.47 -1.35
C GLU A 235 30.87 14.52 -1.79
N GLN A 236 29.89 14.15 -2.59
CA GLN A 236 28.82 15.05 -3.02
C GLN A 236 27.96 15.51 -1.85
N LEU A 237 27.63 14.61 -0.89
CA LEU A 237 26.89 14.98 0.34
C LEU A 237 27.69 15.99 1.17
N THR A 238 29.00 15.79 1.29
CA THR A 238 29.89 16.67 2.06
C THR A 238 30.03 18.03 1.41
N ASN A 239 30.31 18.08 0.11
CA ASN A 239 30.66 19.32 -0.60
C ASN A 239 29.42 20.14 -0.97
N ALA A 240 28.37 19.51 -1.51
CA ALA A 240 27.19 20.23 -2.00
C ALA A 240 26.18 20.55 -0.89
N LEU A 241 26.14 19.77 0.19
CA LEU A 241 25.19 19.93 1.30
C LEU A 241 25.89 20.27 2.62
N ASN A 242 27.13 20.80 2.55
CA ASN A 242 27.93 21.25 3.70
C ASN A 242 28.10 20.20 4.82
N GLY A 243 27.96 18.91 4.49
CA GLY A 243 28.02 17.83 5.46
C GLY A 243 26.93 17.86 6.53
N GLU A 244 25.84 18.65 6.35
CA GLU A 244 24.73 18.74 7.30
C GLU A 244 23.80 17.52 7.27
N TYR A 245 23.84 16.76 6.19
CA TYR A 245 22.92 15.64 5.94
C TYR A 245 23.63 14.30 5.96
N MET A 246 22.85 13.28 6.26
CA MET A 246 23.17 11.88 5.98
C MET A 246 22.10 11.25 5.12
N LEU A 247 22.46 10.27 4.31
CA LEU A 247 21.60 9.54 3.40
C LEU A 247 21.21 8.20 4.01
N LEU A 248 19.95 8.03 4.35
CA LEU A 248 19.36 6.77 4.74
C LEU A 248 18.75 6.09 3.52
N VAL A 249 19.19 4.89 3.19
CA VAL A 249 18.77 4.16 1.99
C VAL A 249 17.83 3.03 2.39
N LYS A 250 16.58 3.10 1.94
CA LYS A 250 15.53 2.10 2.18
C LYS A 250 15.24 1.34 0.90
N LEU A 251 15.83 0.16 0.75
CA LEU A 251 15.62 -0.72 -0.40
C LEU A 251 14.56 -1.78 -0.12
N HIS A 252 13.94 -2.26 -1.20
CA HIS A 252 13.10 -3.44 -1.13
C HIS A 252 13.95 -4.69 -0.81
N PRO A 253 13.50 -5.62 0.05
CA PRO A 253 14.28 -6.80 0.44
C PRO A 253 14.80 -7.64 -0.74
N ALA A 254 14.06 -7.70 -1.85
CA ALA A 254 14.50 -8.41 -3.04
C ALA A 254 15.75 -7.80 -3.69
N VAL A 255 15.93 -6.47 -3.61
CA VAL A 255 17.09 -5.77 -4.17
C VAL A 255 18.35 -6.08 -3.34
N LEU A 256 18.21 -6.12 -2.01
CA LEU A 256 19.34 -6.40 -1.10
C LEU A 256 20.04 -7.73 -1.38
N GLN A 257 19.32 -8.72 -1.87
CA GLN A 257 19.88 -10.05 -2.19
C GLN A 257 20.76 -10.04 -3.44
N HIS A 258 20.68 -8.98 -4.25
CA HIS A 258 21.39 -8.86 -5.53
C HIS A 258 22.48 -7.78 -5.53
N ILE A 259 22.57 -6.96 -4.48
CA ILE A 259 23.63 -5.98 -4.33
C ILE A 259 24.85 -6.69 -3.72
N SER A 260 25.90 -6.85 -4.52
CA SER A 260 27.12 -7.56 -4.14
C SER A 260 28.12 -6.70 -3.37
N ALA A 261 28.03 -5.37 -3.43
CA ALA A 261 28.94 -4.44 -2.78
C ALA A 261 28.21 -3.62 -1.71
N SER A 262 28.85 -3.44 -0.56
CA SER A 262 28.36 -2.48 0.44
C SER A 262 28.44 -1.07 -0.15
N PHE A 263 27.34 -0.33 -0.07
CA PHE A 263 27.29 1.10 -0.40
C PHE A 263 27.34 1.98 0.85
N GLU A 264 27.52 1.38 2.03
CA GLU A 264 27.53 2.10 3.30
C GLU A 264 28.84 2.83 3.53
N SER A 265 28.72 4.01 4.10
CA SER A 265 29.84 4.86 4.52
C SER A 265 29.52 5.58 5.82
N GLU A 266 30.29 6.58 6.23
CA GLU A 266 29.98 7.38 7.41
C GLU A 266 28.65 8.11 7.25
N LEU A 267 28.40 8.72 6.08
CA LEU A 267 27.20 9.51 5.80
C LEU A 267 26.10 8.74 5.07
N ILE A 268 26.32 7.52 4.61
CA ILE A 268 25.34 6.71 3.88
C ILE A 268 25.06 5.42 4.66
N LYS A 269 23.81 5.19 5.04
CA LYS A 269 23.41 4.03 5.85
C LYS A 269 22.29 3.23 5.20
N ASN A 270 22.41 1.91 5.23
CA ASN A 270 21.33 1.01 4.86
C ASN A 270 20.34 0.87 6.04
N VAL A 271 19.09 1.23 5.80
CA VAL A 271 17.98 1.16 6.78
C VAL A 271 16.82 0.31 6.28
N SER A 272 17.12 -0.65 5.40
CA SER A 272 16.10 -1.45 4.72
C SER A 272 15.33 -2.39 5.65
N ASP A 273 15.87 -2.71 6.82
CA ASP A 273 15.24 -3.47 7.88
C ASP A 273 14.26 -2.64 8.75
N MET A 274 14.36 -1.31 8.70
CA MET A 274 13.53 -0.41 9.49
C MET A 274 12.16 -0.18 8.82
N ARG A 275 11.15 0.14 9.62
CA ARG A 275 9.79 0.40 9.12
C ARG A 275 9.74 1.71 8.33
N LEU A 276 9.07 1.68 7.17
CA LEU A 276 9.01 2.82 6.27
C LEU A 276 8.37 4.05 6.91
N HIS A 277 7.23 3.89 7.60
CA HIS A 277 6.53 5.01 8.26
C HIS A 277 7.39 5.72 9.31
N ASP A 278 8.17 4.96 10.09
CA ASP A 278 9.06 5.54 11.10
C ASP A 278 10.18 6.35 10.43
N LEU A 279 10.71 5.84 9.31
CA LEU A 279 11.73 6.53 8.51
C LEU A 279 11.17 7.81 7.86
N LEU A 280 9.95 7.76 7.29
CA LEU A 280 9.30 8.92 6.69
C LEU A 280 9.07 10.03 7.73
N LYS A 281 8.57 9.68 8.91
CA LYS A 281 8.38 10.65 10.00
C LYS A 281 9.72 11.31 10.43
N ALA A 282 10.80 10.52 10.51
CA ALA A 282 12.12 10.99 10.92
C ALA A 282 12.83 11.81 9.84
N ALA A 283 12.57 11.54 8.56
CA ALA A 283 13.25 12.20 7.45
C ALA A 283 12.92 13.70 7.36
N ASP A 284 13.93 14.49 7.02
CA ASP A 284 13.81 15.93 6.72
C ASP A 284 13.56 16.14 5.22
N ILE A 285 14.08 15.24 4.38
CA ILE A 285 13.95 15.25 2.91
C ILE A 285 13.67 13.83 2.44
N LEU A 286 12.79 13.69 1.47
CA LEU A 286 12.57 12.44 0.73
C LEU A 286 13.17 12.55 -0.69
N ILE A 287 13.96 11.57 -1.08
CA ILE A 287 14.33 11.31 -2.48
C ILE A 287 13.66 10.00 -2.88
N THR A 288 12.94 10.00 -3.99
CA THR A 288 12.25 8.82 -4.50
C THR A 288 12.14 8.89 -6.03
N ASP A 289 11.28 8.06 -6.62
CA ASP A 289 11.07 8.00 -8.07
C ASP A 289 9.59 7.71 -8.41
N TYR A 290 9.25 6.48 -8.78
CA TYR A 290 7.91 6.05 -9.22
C TYR A 290 7.08 5.43 -8.09
N SER A 291 7.51 5.57 -6.85
CA SER A 291 6.87 5.02 -5.66
C SER A 291 5.57 5.76 -5.31
N SER A 292 4.74 5.12 -4.47
CA SER A 292 3.58 5.76 -3.82
C SER A 292 3.95 6.56 -2.57
N VAL A 293 5.18 6.45 -2.08
CA VAL A 293 5.65 7.11 -0.85
C VAL A 293 5.51 8.65 -0.85
N PRO A 294 5.66 9.37 -1.98
CA PRO A 294 5.44 10.83 -2.02
C PRO A 294 4.08 11.28 -1.51
N PHE A 295 3.04 10.49 -1.76
CA PHE A 295 1.67 10.87 -1.35
C PHE A 295 1.51 10.90 0.17
N GLU A 296 2.17 9.98 0.87
CA GLU A 296 2.19 9.91 2.32
C GLU A 296 3.13 10.97 2.91
N PHE A 297 4.35 11.09 2.35
CA PHE A 297 5.33 12.07 2.84
C PHE A 297 4.86 13.52 2.68
N ALA A 298 4.03 13.81 1.66
CA ALA A 298 3.45 15.13 1.45
C ALA A 298 2.56 15.61 2.62
N LEU A 299 1.98 14.69 3.41
CA LEU A 299 1.24 15.02 4.63
C LEU A 299 2.14 15.70 5.69
N LEU A 300 3.44 15.50 5.64
CA LEU A 300 4.41 16.10 6.54
C LEU A 300 4.87 17.49 6.09
N ASN A 301 4.44 17.96 4.90
CA ASN A 301 4.83 19.21 4.27
C ASN A 301 6.35 19.45 4.26
N LYS A 302 7.11 18.40 3.90
CA LYS A 302 8.57 18.39 3.80
C LYS A 302 9.01 18.23 2.34
N PRO A 303 10.27 18.61 1.98
CA PRO A 303 10.77 18.53 0.61
C PRO A 303 10.78 17.10 0.04
N ILE A 304 10.29 16.96 -1.19
CA ILE A 304 10.36 15.71 -1.97
C ILE A 304 11.12 16.01 -3.26
N PHE A 305 12.08 15.13 -3.59
CA PHE A 305 12.84 15.19 -4.84
C PHE A 305 12.73 13.88 -5.60
N PHE A 306 12.75 13.96 -6.93
CA PHE A 306 12.54 12.81 -7.80
C PHE A 306 13.81 12.48 -8.58
N PHE A 307 14.44 11.36 -8.25
CA PHE A 307 15.63 10.82 -8.92
C PHE A 307 15.20 9.72 -9.89
N THR A 308 15.06 10.08 -11.16
CA THR A 308 14.42 9.28 -12.21
C THR A 308 15.39 8.95 -13.33
N TYR A 309 16.54 8.39 -13.00
CA TYR A 309 17.65 8.12 -13.92
C TYR A 309 17.32 7.16 -15.08
N ASP A 310 16.20 6.44 -14.97
CA ASP A 310 15.73 5.43 -15.92
C ASP A 310 14.27 5.67 -16.37
N LEU A 311 13.81 6.93 -16.38
CA LEU A 311 12.40 7.28 -16.60
C LEU A 311 11.78 6.62 -17.83
N GLU A 312 12.43 6.72 -18.97
CA GLU A 312 11.90 6.18 -20.24
C GLU A 312 11.83 4.65 -20.21
N GLU A 313 12.87 3.99 -19.71
CA GLU A 313 12.90 2.54 -19.58
C GLU A 313 11.81 2.05 -18.61
N TYR A 314 11.69 2.71 -17.45
CA TYR A 314 10.68 2.35 -16.45
C TYR A 314 9.26 2.49 -17.00
N ASP A 315 8.96 3.58 -17.72
CA ASP A 315 7.65 3.78 -18.34
C ASP A 315 7.35 2.70 -19.39
N GLN A 316 8.31 2.35 -20.22
CA GLN A 316 8.15 1.27 -21.21
C GLN A 316 7.90 -0.10 -20.54
N LYS A 317 8.57 -0.40 -19.43
CA LYS A 317 8.51 -1.71 -18.78
C LYS A 317 7.30 -1.86 -17.85
N ARG A 318 6.91 -0.79 -17.14
CA ARG A 318 5.91 -0.82 -16.06
C ARG A 318 4.71 0.07 -16.28
N GLY A 319 4.85 1.11 -17.09
CA GLY A 319 3.83 2.11 -17.34
C GLY A 319 3.66 3.09 -16.18
N LEU A 320 3.81 4.35 -16.48
CA LEU A 320 3.52 5.45 -15.57
C LEU A 320 2.12 6.01 -15.84
N ILE A 321 1.58 6.72 -14.87
CA ILE A 321 0.36 7.50 -15.09
C ILE A 321 0.59 8.56 -16.17
N ASP A 322 -0.48 8.93 -16.85
CA ASP A 322 -0.38 9.94 -17.90
C ASP A 322 0.12 11.27 -17.31
N ASN A 323 1.04 11.93 -18.01
CA ASN A 323 1.66 13.18 -17.60
C ASN A 323 2.42 13.11 -16.26
N TYR A 324 3.11 12.01 -15.99
CA TYR A 324 3.88 11.77 -14.76
C TYR A 324 4.66 13.01 -14.29
N THR A 325 5.45 13.65 -15.19
CA THR A 325 6.28 14.82 -14.86
C THR A 325 5.49 16.07 -14.46
N SER A 326 4.21 16.14 -14.82
CA SER A 326 3.30 17.22 -14.41
C SER A 326 2.53 16.90 -13.13
N VAL A 327 2.50 15.63 -12.74
CA VAL A 327 1.79 15.17 -11.54
C VAL A 327 2.66 15.27 -10.31
N ILE A 328 3.96 14.97 -10.43
CA ILE A 328 4.91 15.04 -9.31
C ILE A 328 5.16 16.49 -8.88
N PRO A 329 5.32 16.76 -7.56
CA PRO A 329 5.69 18.08 -7.08
C PRO A 329 7.21 18.27 -7.27
N GLY A 330 7.61 19.10 -8.22
CA GLY A 330 9.01 19.35 -8.54
C GLY A 330 9.46 18.74 -9.87
N LYS A 331 10.76 18.65 -10.06
CA LYS A 331 11.41 18.23 -11.31
C LYS A 331 11.81 16.75 -11.27
N ALA A 332 11.61 16.04 -12.36
CA ALA A 332 12.22 14.73 -12.61
C ALA A 332 13.72 14.93 -12.92
N CYS A 333 14.60 14.45 -12.05
CA CYS A 333 16.06 14.59 -12.19
C CYS A 333 16.65 13.26 -12.68
N HIS A 334 17.42 13.31 -13.77
CA HIS A 334 17.93 12.10 -14.41
C HIS A 334 19.36 11.71 -13.93
N ASP A 335 20.04 12.62 -13.24
CA ASP A 335 21.36 12.41 -12.69
C ASP A 335 21.54 13.15 -11.35
N SER A 336 22.67 12.88 -10.68
CA SER A 336 23.02 13.45 -9.38
C SER A 336 23.25 14.96 -9.44
N GLU A 337 23.77 15.48 -10.56
CA GLU A 337 24.05 16.91 -10.75
C GLU A 337 22.74 17.71 -10.82
N ALA A 338 21.81 17.27 -11.67
CA ALA A 338 20.48 17.87 -11.77
C ALA A 338 19.71 17.80 -10.44
N LEU A 339 19.85 16.70 -9.69
CA LEU A 339 19.23 16.54 -8.39
C LEU A 339 19.83 17.49 -7.35
N LEU A 340 21.16 17.61 -7.27
CA LEU A 340 21.85 18.56 -6.37
C LEU A 340 21.51 20.01 -6.71
N GLU A 341 21.42 20.34 -8.00
CA GLU A 341 21.01 21.65 -8.43
C GLU A 341 19.59 22.00 -7.95
N GLU A 342 18.65 21.05 -8.08
CA GLU A 342 17.28 21.25 -7.63
C GLU A 342 17.20 21.40 -6.09
N MET A 343 18.03 20.67 -5.35
CA MET A 343 18.06 20.70 -3.88
C MET A 343 18.73 21.97 -3.33
N THR A 344 19.76 22.50 -3.99
CA THR A 344 20.61 23.56 -3.43
C THR A 344 20.31 24.95 -3.98
N LYS A 345 19.91 25.05 -5.25
CA LYS A 345 19.73 26.36 -5.92
C LYS A 345 18.31 26.90 -5.82
N LYS A 346 17.35 26.10 -5.37
CA LYS A 346 15.95 26.53 -5.29
C LYS A 346 15.45 26.47 -3.84
N PRO A 347 14.70 27.49 -3.40
CA PRO A 347 14.04 27.44 -2.11
C PRO A 347 13.01 26.31 -2.09
N PHE A 348 12.76 25.75 -0.91
CA PHE A 348 11.69 24.78 -0.71
C PHE A 348 10.33 25.35 -1.13
N ARG A 349 9.62 24.62 -1.99
CA ARG A 349 8.34 25.03 -2.57
C ARG A 349 7.17 24.52 -1.72
N ALA A 350 7.03 25.06 -0.50
CA ALA A 350 6.01 24.62 0.46
C ALA A 350 4.59 24.64 -0.14
N GLU A 351 4.26 25.66 -0.93
CA GLU A 351 2.95 25.78 -1.57
C GLU A 351 2.70 24.71 -2.64
N GLU A 352 3.73 24.26 -3.34
CA GLU A 352 3.64 23.18 -4.32
C GLU A 352 3.42 21.84 -3.62
N MET A 353 4.16 21.57 -2.54
CA MET A 353 3.97 20.41 -1.69
C MET A 353 2.58 20.38 -1.09
N LYS A 354 2.10 21.52 -0.58
CA LYS A 354 0.77 21.64 -0.03
C LYS A 354 -0.30 21.33 -1.08
N ARG A 355 -0.21 21.92 -2.29
CA ARG A 355 -1.15 21.63 -3.38
C ARG A 355 -1.13 20.16 -3.78
N PHE A 356 0.04 19.53 -3.81
CA PHE A 356 0.16 18.11 -4.08
C PHE A 356 -0.51 17.28 -2.97
N SER A 357 -0.26 17.60 -1.71
CA SER A 357 -0.90 16.96 -0.56
C SER A 357 -2.43 17.13 -0.60
N ASP A 358 -2.92 18.35 -0.77
CA ASP A 358 -4.36 18.65 -0.82
C ASP A 358 -5.07 17.89 -1.95
N LYS A 359 -4.40 17.72 -3.09
CA LYS A 359 -4.93 16.97 -4.24
C LYS A 359 -5.04 15.47 -3.98
N TRP A 360 -4.04 14.87 -3.31
CA TRP A 360 -3.95 13.43 -3.18
C TRP A 360 -4.42 12.90 -1.82
N ASN A 361 -4.51 13.76 -0.79
CA ASN A 361 -4.92 13.44 0.57
C ASN A 361 -6.22 14.16 0.98
N MET A 362 -7.05 14.55 0.01
CA MET A 362 -8.26 15.37 0.22
C MET A 362 -9.18 14.85 1.33
N TYR A 363 -9.26 13.54 1.50
CA TYR A 363 -10.15 12.86 2.46
C TYR A 363 -9.42 12.30 3.68
N SER A 364 -8.08 12.43 3.74
CA SER A 364 -7.26 11.95 4.86
C SER A 364 -7.14 13.07 5.89
N ASP A 365 -7.70 12.85 7.08
CA ASP A 365 -7.73 13.82 8.20
C ASP A 365 -7.27 13.22 9.54
N GLY A 366 -6.69 12.02 9.50
CA GLY A 366 -6.24 11.29 10.69
C GLY A 366 -7.32 10.39 11.31
N ASN A 367 -8.53 10.37 10.75
CA ASN A 367 -9.66 9.58 11.26
C ASN A 367 -10.14 8.52 10.27
N SER A 368 -9.34 8.21 9.24
CA SER A 368 -9.74 7.29 8.17
C SER A 368 -10.09 5.90 8.68
N SER A 369 -9.34 5.38 9.66
CA SER A 369 -9.62 4.09 10.29
C SER A 369 -10.94 4.07 11.03
N GLU A 370 -11.23 5.10 11.83
CA GLU A 370 -12.47 5.21 12.57
C GLU A 370 -13.67 5.34 11.64
N ALA A 371 -13.58 6.19 10.61
CA ALA A 371 -14.61 6.37 9.60
C ALA A 371 -14.94 5.07 8.87
N LEU A 372 -13.90 4.29 8.52
CA LEU A 372 -14.07 2.99 7.86
C LEU A 372 -14.71 1.95 8.78
N LEU A 373 -14.33 1.89 10.07
CA LEU A 373 -14.92 0.96 11.04
C LEU A 373 -16.39 1.31 11.32
N LYS A 374 -16.75 2.59 11.43
CA LYS A 374 -18.14 3.06 11.52
C LYS A 374 -18.96 2.70 10.29
N PHE A 375 -18.38 2.84 9.10
CA PHE A 375 -19.04 2.40 7.87
C PHE A 375 -19.27 0.88 7.87
N ALA A 376 -18.27 0.10 8.28
CA ALA A 376 -18.39 -1.36 8.38
C ALA A 376 -19.51 -1.76 9.36
N GLU A 377 -19.62 -1.10 10.52
CA GLU A 377 -20.69 -1.33 11.48
C GLU A 377 -22.08 -1.04 10.88
N THR A 378 -22.22 0.07 10.15
CA THR A 378 -23.48 0.41 9.45
C THR A 378 -23.87 -0.68 8.45
N LYS A 379 -22.89 -1.22 7.69
CA LYS A 379 -23.17 -2.33 6.76
C LYS A 379 -23.59 -3.61 7.48
N MET A 380 -23.03 -3.90 8.65
CA MET A 380 -23.43 -5.07 9.46
C MET A 380 -24.86 -4.95 9.97
N LYS A 381 -25.32 -3.75 10.35
CA LYS A 381 -26.69 -3.49 10.81
C LYS A 381 -27.70 -3.63 9.66
N ASN A 382 -27.42 -3.05 8.50
CA ASN A 382 -28.31 -3.10 7.34
C ASN A 382 -28.46 -4.51 6.73
N CYS A 383 -27.43 -5.35 6.81
CA CYS A 383 -27.54 -6.77 6.41
C CYS A 383 -28.45 -7.61 7.33
N ALA A 384 -28.91 -7.08 8.47
CA ALA A 384 -29.84 -7.78 9.36
C ALA A 384 -31.31 -7.58 8.95
N GLU A 385 -31.61 -6.56 8.16
CA GLU A 385 -32.98 -6.15 7.78
C GLU A 385 -33.40 -6.64 6.38
N ALA A 386 -32.52 -7.30 5.62
CA ALA A 386 -32.87 -7.85 4.33
C ALA A 386 -33.80 -9.08 4.53
N PRO A 387 -35.04 -9.07 3.98
CA PRO A 387 -35.94 -10.22 4.09
C PRO A 387 -35.30 -11.47 3.45
N ALA A 388 -35.52 -12.61 4.11
CA ALA A 388 -34.99 -13.93 3.73
C ALA A 388 -35.55 -14.45 2.39
#